data_e36ca66e12ade3856f5ac7ec9ae1f883
#
_entry.id   e36ca66e12ade3856f5ac7ec9ae1f883
#
_cell.length_a   1.000
_cell.length_b   1.000
_cell.length_c   1.000
_cell.angle_alpha   90.00
_cell.angle_beta   90.00
_cell.angle_gamma   90.00
#
_symmetry.space_group_name_H-M   'P 1'
#
loop_
_entity.id
_entity.type
_entity.pdbx_description
1 polymer ?
#
loop_
_entity_poly.entity_id
_entity_poly.type
_entity_poly.pdbx_seq_one_letter_code
_entity_poly.pdbx_strand_id
1 'polypeptide(L)'
;MSAKGTRSKYIIGDIHEKIKSFDKNTFSLIYTNPPFVTTNKKWDKPLDWEMLFKEMDRVLKPNGVILLHCAKPFTYDLIRYRKPNYNYTWIKTNPTNFFQAKKQPLRQVEEILVYYKNTHTYNPQMNGTELMTNNRTNSYEGDLYYGNQKPNKSNHKGRFPTDFLGKFKRILQKNSPKSVDDEITKKMILTYSNENDLLLDMTCCDKNNGNIAEELKRNYIGVDISDEYLI
;
A
#
# COMPACT_ATOMS: atom_id res chain seq x y z
N MET A 1 -33.95 -1.40 0.92
CA MET A 1 -32.95 -1.52 -0.16
C MET A 1 -31.93 -2.56 0.28
N SER A 2 -31.87 -3.70 -0.41
CA SER A 2 -30.92 -4.77 -0.09
C SER A 2 -29.51 -4.25 -0.31
N ALA A 3 -28.67 -4.31 0.75
CA ALA A 3 -27.24 -3.99 0.63
C ALA A 3 -26.64 -4.95 -0.40
N LYS A 4 -26.20 -4.41 -1.56
CA LYS A 4 -25.37 -5.19 -2.49
C LYS A 4 -24.11 -5.56 -1.72
N GLY A 5 -23.91 -6.85 -1.46
CA GLY A 5 -22.68 -7.32 -0.79
C GLY A 5 -21.44 -6.86 -1.55
N THR A 6 -20.39 -6.57 -0.83
CA THR A 6 -19.06 -6.29 -1.41
C THR A 6 -18.59 -7.49 -2.24
N ARG A 7 -17.92 -7.22 -3.35
CA ARG A 7 -17.52 -8.25 -4.32
C ARG A 7 -16.08 -8.06 -4.77
N SER A 8 -15.37 -9.18 -4.80
CA SER A 8 -14.07 -9.28 -5.48
C SER A 8 -14.26 -9.84 -6.88
N LYS A 9 -13.54 -9.24 -7.85
CA LYS A 9 -13.46 -9.71 -9.22
C LYS A 9 -11.99 -9.90 -9.60
N TYR A 10 -11.71 -11.00 -10.28
CA TYR A 10 -10.36 -11.31 -10.76
C TYR A 10 -10.35 -11.34 -12.28
N ILE A 11 -9.35 -10.69 -12.87
CA ILE A 11 -9.19 -10.52 -14.31
C ILE A 11 -7.84 -11.09 -14.71
N ILE A 12 -7.84 -12.09 -15.58
CA ILE A 12 -6.60 -12.65 -16.11
C ILE A 12 -6.16 -11.85 -17.33
N GLY A 13 -4.90 -11.48 -17.34
CA GLY A 13 -4.24 -10.81 -18.47
C GLY A 13 -3.18 -9.80 -18.04
N ASP A 14 -2.49 -9.26 -19.03
CA ASP A 14 -1.45 -8.26 -18.81
C ASP A 14 -2.03 -6.95 -18.30
N ILE A 15 -1.50 -6.47 -17.17
CA ILE A 15 -1.93 -5.21 -16.56
C ILE A 15 -1.77 -4.02 -17.51
N HIS A 16 -0.75 -4.01 -18.39
CA HIS A 16 -0.55 -2.94 -19.36
C HIS A 16 -1.72 -2.77 -20.34
N GLU A 17 -2.43 -3.86 -20.61
CA GLU A 17 -3.65 -3.83 -21.44
C GLU A 17 -4.90 -3.64 -20.59
N LYS A 18 -4.99 -4.36 -19.46
CA LYS A 18 -6.21 -4.35 -18.64
C LYS A 18 -6.48 -3.00 -18.01
N ILE A 19 -5.46 -2.28 -17.56
CA ILE A 19 -5.63 -0.98 -16.93
C ILE A 19 -6.25 0.06 -17.87
N LYS A 20 -5.97 -0.03 -19.17
CA LYS A 20 -6.55 0.85 -20.21
C LYS A 20 -8.07 0.69 -20.38
N SER A 21 -8.60 -0.50 -20.05
CA SER A 21 -10.02 -0.80 -20.17
C SER A 21 -10.89 -0.24 -19.04
N PHE A 22 -10.28 0.21 -17.94
CA PHE A 22 -11.01 0.82 -16.84
C PHE A 22 -11.33 2.30 -17.13
N ASP A 23 -12.48 2.75 -16.68
CA ASP A 23 -12.87 4.15 -16.78
C ASP A 23 -12.01 5.05 -15.88
N LYS A 24 -11.94 6.34 -16.25
CA LYS A 24 -11.29 7.35 -15.41
C LYS A 24 -12.01 7.49 -14.07
N ASN A 25 -11.26 7.84 -13.02
CA ASN A 25 -11.80 8.10 -11.67
C ASN A 25 -12.62 6.93 -11.09
N THR A 26 -12.20 5.71 -11.34
CA THR A 26 -12.92 4.49 -10.92
C THR A 26 -12.50 4.04 -9.53
N PHE A 27 -11.20 4.00 -9.24
CA PHE A 27 -10.65 3.40 -8.03
C PHE A 27 -10.39 4.44 -6.94
N SER A 28 -10.73 4.09 -5.69
CA SER A 28 -10.41 4.90 -4.51
C SER A 28 -9.00 4.60 -3.99
N LEU A 29 -8.54 3.35 -4.17
CA LEU A 29 -7.23 2.88 -3.74
C LEU A 29 -6.65 1.95 -4.79
N ILE A 30 -5.40 2.15 -5.16
CA ILE A 30 -4.58 1.17 -5.87
C ILE A 30 -3.59 0.62 -4.85
N TYR A 31 -3.69 -0.66 -4.51
CA TYR A 31 -2.83 -1.33 -3.54
C TYR A 31 -2.25 -2.59 -4.16
N THR A 32 -0.95 -2.60 -4.43
CA THR A 32 -0.32 -3.69 -5.16
C THR A 32 1.09 -4.00 -4.66
N ASN A 33 1.45 -5.28 -4.75
CA ASN A 33 2.78 -5.79 -4.48
C ASN A 33 3.37 -6.35 -5.78
N PRO A 34 3.96 -5.50 -6.63
CA PRO A 34 4.42 -5.88 -7.96
C PRO A 34 5.68 -6.74 -7.91
N PRO A 35 6.06 -7.38 -9.01
CA PRO A 35 7.36 -8.04 -9.13
C PRO A 35 8.51 -7.03 -8.98
N PHE A 36 9.52 -7.40 -8.16
CA PHE A 36 10.66 -6.52 -7.83
C PHE A 36 11.85 -6.73 -8.78
N VAL A 37 11.72 -7.65 -9.74
CA VAL A 37 12.79 -8.00 -10.69
C VAL A 37 14.09 -8.40 -9.97
N THR A 38 13.97 -9.17 -8.92
CA THR A 38 15.11 -9.60 -8.07
C THR A 38 15.37 -11.10 -8.09
N THR A 39 14.58 -11.85 -8.88
CA THR A 39 14.68 -13.30 -9.00
C THR A 39 14.66 -13.75 -10.46
N ASN A 40 15.04 -15.00 -10.73
CA ASN A 40 14.96 -15.59 -12.08
C ASN A 40 13.61 -16.28 -12.33
N LYS A 41 12.57 -15.98 -11.56
CA LYS A 41 11.24 -16.55 -11.75
C LYS A 41 10.56 -15.97 -12.98
N LYS A 42 9.78 -16.78 -13.70
CA LYS A 42 9.11 -16.37 -14.95
C LYS A 42 8.17 -15.16 -14.76
N TRP A 43 7.56 -15.04 -13.59
CA TRP A 43 6.65 -13.95 -13.24
C TRP A 43 7.37 -12.67 -12.79
N ASP A 44 8.64 -12.75 -12.35
CA ASP A 44 9.40 -11.61 -11.81
C ASP A 44 10.02 -10.79 -12.94
N LYS A 45 9.17 -10.16 -13.75
CA LYS A 45 9.55 -9.37 -14.93
C LYS A 45 9.31 -7.89 -14.69
N PRO A 46 10.10 -7.01 -15.34
CA PRO A 46 9.91 -5.57 -15.25
C PRO A 46 8.55 -5.15 -15.83
N LEU A 47 7.94 -4.15 -15.22
CA LEU A 47 6.74 -3.48 -15.71
C LEU A 47 7.12 -2.12 -16.29
N ASP A 48 6.32 -1.62 -17.25
CA ASP A 48 6.45 -0.26 -17.77
C ASP A 48 5.85 0.76 -16.79
N TRP A 49 6.68 1.22 -15.86
CA TRP A 49 6.25 2.14 -14.80
C TRP A 49 5.86 3.52 -15.31
N GLU A 50 6.43 4.00 -16.40
CA GLU A 50 6.06 5.28 -16.99
C GLU A 50 4.61 5.25 -17.46
N MET A 51 4.26 4.25 -18.25
CA MET A 51 2.89 4.03 -18.71
C MET A 51 1.95 3.74 -17.53
N LEU A 52 2.35 2.87 -16.59
CA LEU A 52 1.51 2.49 -15.46
C LEU A 52 1.21 3.67 -14.55
N PHE A 53 2.16 4.55 -14.23
CA PHE A 53 1.88 5.74 -13.43
C PHE A 53 0.88 6.68 -14.12
N LYS A 54 0.97 6.84 -15.45
CA LYS A 54 0.00 7.63 -16.22
C LYS A 54 -1.40 7.02 -16.14
N GLU A 55 -1.51 5.72 -16.33
CA GLU A 55 -2.80 5.02 -16.27
C GLU A 55 -3.37 4.93 -14.85
N MET A 56 -2.54 4.67 -13.83
CA MET A 56 -2.96 4.73 -12.44
C MET A 56 -3.56 6.10 -12.10
N ASP A 57 -2.93 7.16 -12.55
CA ASP A 57 -3.41 8.53 -12.38
C ASP A 57 -4.75 8.80 -13.09
N ARG A 58 -4.99 8.15 -14.22
CA ARG A 58 -6.23 8.27 -14.98
C ARG A 58 -7.39 7.54 -14.30
N VAL A 59 -7.13 6.32 -13.84
CA VAL A 59 -8.18 5.46 -13.25
C VAL A 59 -8.43 5.76 -11.77
N LEU A 60 -7.51 6.45 -11.10
CA LEU A 60 -7.64 6.82 -9.69
C LEU A 60 -8.58 8.01 -9.52
N LYS A 61 -9.46 7.96 -8.53
CA LYS A 61 -10.31 9.09 -8.12
C LYS A 61 -9.47 10.30 -7.66
N PRO A 62 -9.99 11.54 -7.72
CA PRO A 62 -9.25 12.73 -7.30
C PRO A 62 -8.71 12.67 -5.85
N ASN A 63 -9.42 12.00 -4.95
CA ASN A 63 -9.04 11.78 -3.55
C ASN A 63 -8.44 10.40 -3.29
N GLY A 64 -8.12 9.65 -4.34
CA GLY A 64 -7.57 8.30 -4.25
C GLY A 64 -6.09 8.28 -3.91
N VAL A 65 -5.61 7.10 -3.54
CA VAL A 65 -4.23 6.84 -3.13
C VAL A 65 -3.67 5.65 -3.89
N ILE A 66 -2.37 5.69 -4.21
CA ILE A 66 -1.62 4.57 -4.75
C ILE A 66 -0.62 4.11 -3.68
N LEU A 67 -0.62 2.83 -3.39
CA LEU A 67 0.30 2.15 -2.48
C LEU A 67 1.06 1.06 -3.23
N LEU A 68 2.38 1.23 -3.36
CA LEU A 68 3.25 0.27 -4.03
C LEU A 68 4.21 -0.36 -3.02
N HIS A 69 4.13 -1.67 -2.85
CA HIS A 69 5.15 -2.42 -2.12
C HIS A 69 6.45 -2.44 -2.89
N CYS A 70 7.55 -2.27 -2.20
CA CYS A 70 8.88 -2.34 -2.77
C CYS A 70 9.96 -2.71 -1.75
N ALA A 71 11.12 -3.06 -2.25
CA ALA A 71 12.35 -3.23 -1.48
C ALA A 71 13.53 -2.82 -2.37
N LYS A 72 14.61 -2.36 -1.75
CA LYS A 72 15.83 -1.98 -2.48
C LYS A 72 16.45 -3.19 -3.20
N PRO A 73 16.94 -3.07 -4.44
CA PRO A 73 17.13 -1.83 -5.21
C PRO A 73 15.86 -1.33 -5.94
N PHE A 74 14.80 -2.14 -6.11
CA PHE A 74 13.59 -1.79 -6.85
C PHE A 74 12.93 -0.48 -6.39
N THR A 75 13.03 -0.12 -5.10
CA THR A 75 12.58 1.18 -4.59
C THR A 75 13.21 2.33 -5.37
N TYR A 76 14.52 2.25 -5.69
CA TYR A 76 15.22 3.30 -6.43
C TYR A 76 14.72 3.43 -7.86
N ASP A 77 14.37 2.32 -8.49
CA ASP A 77 13.81 2.33 -9.84
C ASP A 77 12.45 3.03 -9.86
N LEU A 78 11.55 2.71 -8.92
CA LEU A 78 10.24 3.37 -8.81
C LEU A 78 10.37 4.90 -8.58
N ILE A 79 11.27 5.32 -7.69
CA ILE A 79 11.47 6.75 -7.35
C ILE A 79 11.99 7.54 -8.56
N ARG A 80 12.73 6.93 -9.48
CA ARG A 80 13.17 7.57 -10.73
C ARG A 80 12.03 7.95 -11.65
N TYR A 81 10.95 7.17 -11.67
CA TYR A 81 9.74 7.49 -12.45
C TYR A 81 8.87 8.52 -11.75
N ARG A 82 8.71 8.38 -10.43
CA ARG A 82 7.88 9.29 -9.65
C ARG A 82 8.31 9.31 -8.18
N LYS A 83 8.56 10.53 -7.65
CA LYS A 83 8.83 10.73 -6.23
C LYS A 83 7.54 10.45 -5.42
N PRO A 84 7.58 9.56 -4.39
CA PRO A 84 6.45 9.35 -3.49
C PRO A 84 6.23 10.57 -2.59
N ASN A 85 5.01 10.72 -2.07
CA ASN A 85 4.70 11.72 -1.06
C ASN A 85 5.36 11.38 0.28
N TYR A 86 5.32 10.10 0.65
CA TYR A 86 6.05 9.49 1.77
C TYR A 86 6.06 7.97 1.60
N ASN A 87 6.64 7.25 2.54
CA ASN A 87 6.64 5.79 2.56
C ASN A 87 6.40 5.25 3.96
N TYR A 88 5.85 4.06 4.03
CA TYR A 88 5.91 3.22 5.21
C TYR A 88 7.09 2.27 5.14
N THR A 89 7.62 1.93 6.31
CA THR A 89 8.71 0.96 6.47
C THR A 89 8.27 -0.17 7.38
N TRP A 90 8.57 -1.41 7.02
CA TRP A 90 8.36 -2.55 7.88
C TRP A 90 9.54 -3.53 7.83
N ILE A 91 9.67 -4.34 8.86
CA ILE A 91 10.81 -5.25 9.04
C ILE A 91 10.32 -6.69 8.96
N LYS A 92 10.91 -7.49 8.08
CA LYS A 92 10.69 -8.93 8.03
C LYS A 92 11.31 -9.61 9.24
N THR A 93 10.58 -10.52 9.87
CA THR A 93 11.15 -11.35 10.96
C THR A 93 12.34 -12.15 10.46
N ASN A 94 12.22 -12.73 9.26
CA ASN A 94 13.29 -13.49 8.62
C ASN A 94 13.88 -12.68 7.47
N PRO A 95 15.17 -12.32 7.52
CA PRO A 95 15.83 -11.62 6.43
C PRO A 95 15.92 -12.50 5.18
N THR A 96 16.19 -11.88 4.05
CA THR A 96 16.32 -12.54 2.74
C THR A 96 17.67 -12.23 2.10
N ASN A 97 17.96 -12.84 0.93
CA ASN A 97 19.17 -12.63 0.17
C ASN A 97 20.42 -13.32 0.76
N PHE A 98 20.24 -14.52 1.31
CA PHE A 98 21.31 -15.29 1.94
C PHE A 98 22.49 -15.63 1.00
N PHE A 99 22.24 -15.76 -0.30
CA PHE A 99 23.31 -15.98 -1.29
C PHE A 99 24.33 -14.83 -1.36
N GLN A 100 23.97 -13.66 -0.88
CA GLN A 100 24.85 -12.49 -0.85
C GLN A 100 25.43 -12.21 0.56
N ALA A 101 25.16 -13.05 1.55
CA ALA A 101 25.50 -12.80 2.96
C ALA A 101 26.98 -12.51 3.22
N LYS A 102 27.89 -13.06 2.38
CA LYS A 102 29.33 -12.81 2.48
C LYS A 102 29.80 -11.52 1.80
N LYS A 103 28.90 -10.83 1.04
CA LYS A 103 29.24 -9.63 0.26
C LYS A 103 28.50 -8.39 0.72
N GLN A 104 27.32 -8.56 1.32
CA GLN A 104 26.49 -7.46 1.77
C GLN A 104 25.53 -7.92 2.88
N PRO A 105 24.98 -7.01 3.70
CA PRO A 105 23.98 -7.33 4.69
C PRO A 105 22.73 -7.99 4.08
N LEU A 106 22.11 -8.88 4.86
CA LEU A 106 20.83 -9.48 4.47
C LEU A 106 19.72 -8.43 4.42
N ARG A 107 18.80 -8.57 3.46
CA ARG A 107 17.67 -7.67 3.31
C ARG A 107 16.57 -8.03 4.30
N GLN A 108 16.24 -7.09 5.17
CA GLN A 108 15.20 -7.25 6.18
C GLN A 108 14.11 -6.20 6.11
N VAL A 109 14.40 -5.06 5.50
CA VAL A 109 13.48 -3.93 5.36
C VAL A 109 12.72 -4.02 4.05
N GLU A 110 11.41 -3.77 4.10
CA GLU A 110 10.55 -3.49 2.95
C GLU A 110 9.78 -2.19 3.16
N GLU A 111 9.32 -1.59 2.08
CA GLU A 111 8.70 -0.28 2.06
C GLU A 111 7.36 -0.35 1.31
N ILE A 112 6.46 0.58 1.64
CA ILE A 112 5.26 0.86 0.86
C ILE A 112 5.31 2.32 0.49
N LEU A 113 5.49 2.62 -0.79
CA LEU A 113 5.51 3.98 -1.31
C LEU A 113 4.07 4.49 -1.47
N VAL A 114 3.83 5.69 -1.00
CA VAL A 114 2.51 6.33 -0.98
C VAL A 114 2.48 7.49 -1.96
N TYR A 115 1.51 7.47 -2.88
CA TYR A 115 1.33 8.53 -3.87
C TYR A 115 -0.13 9.02 -3.87
N TYR A 116 -0.30 10.33 -3.86
CA TYR A 116 -1.58 11.00 -4.07
C TYR A 116 -1.35 12.37 -4.70
N LYS A 117 -2.39 12.94 -5.30
CA LYS A 117 -2.30 14.26 -5.95
C LYS A 117 -2.92 15.38 -5.13
N ASN A 118 -4.04 15.09 -4.47
CA ASN A 118 -4.85 16.08 -3.76
C ASN A 118 -5.09 15.66 -2.31
N THR A 119 -5.93 16.38 -1.59
CA THR A 119 -6.45 15.91 -0.32
C THR A 119 -7.07 14.52 -0.53
N HIS A 120 -6.57 13.55 0.21
CA HIS A 120 -6.87 12.15 0.01
C HIS A 120 -7.61 11.54 1.20
N THR A 121 -8.20 10.37 0.98
CA THR A 121 -8.79 9.58 2.06
C THR A 121 -7.67 9.13 3.00
N TYR A 122 -7.77 9.52 4.27
CA TYR A 122 -6.83 9.13 5.32
C TYR A 122 -7.56 8.91 6.63
N ASN A 123 -7.66 7.67 7.05
CA ASN A 123 -8.30 7.23 8.29
C ASN A 123 -7.19 6.71 9.22
N PRO A 124 -6.63 7.54 10.11
CA PRO A 124 -5.50 7.13 10.95
C PRO A 124 -5.89 5.96 11.85
N GLN A 125 -5.15 4.84 11.74
CA GLN A 125 -5.33 3.67 12.60
C GLN A 125 -4.59 3.92 13.92
N MET A 126 -5.31 4.46 14.91
CA MET A 126 -4.73 4.89 16.18
C MET A 126 -4.14 3.71 16.98
N ASN A 127 -3.01 3.94 17.65
CA ASN A 127 -2.35 2.95 18.49
C ASN A 127 -2.78 3.14 19.95
N GLY A 128 -3.36 2.09 20.57
CA GLY A 128 -3.86 2.11 21.95
C GLY A 128 -5.23 2.79 22.09
N THR A 129 -5.75 2.77 23.30
CA THR A 129 -7.11 3.27 23.62
C THR A 129 -7.10 4.37 24.68
N GLU A 130 -5.93 4.70 25.21
CA GLU A 130 -5.80 5.72 26.25
C GLU A 130 -6.16 7.11 25.71
N LEU A 131 -6.82 7.92 26.56
CA LEU A 131 -7.10 9.31 26.22
C LEU A 131 -5.82 10.13 26.22
N MET A 132 -5.42 10.61 25.07
CA MET A 132 -4.28 11.50 24.90
C MET A 132 -4.78 12.95 24.88
N THR A 133 -4.27 13.74 25.81
CA THR A 133 -4.58 15.16 25.90
C THR A 133 -3.33 15.95 25.55
N ASN A 134 -3.40 16.73 24.49
CA ASN A 134 -2.35 17.69 24.16
C ASN A 134 -2.85 19.09 24.47
N ASN A 135 -2.26 19.70 25.49
CA ASN A 135 -2.56 21.06 25.94
C ASN A 135 -1.34 21.97 25.72
N ARG A 136 -1.07 22.31 24.46
CA ARG A 136 -0.08 23.37 24.22
C ARG A 136 -0.71 24.72 24.52
N THR A 137 -0.27 25.35 25.60
CA THR A 137 -0.79 26.64 26.06
C THR A 137 -0.01 27.82 25.47
N ASN A 138 1.23 27.61 25.06
CA ASN A 138 2.09 28.67 24.56
C ASN A 138 2.08 28.73 23.04
N SER A 139 2.08 29.92 22.48
CA SER A 139 2.45 30.19 21.09
C SER A 139 3.98 30.28 21.00
N TYR A 140 4.53 29.68 19.97
CA TYR A 140 5.94 29.83 19.61
C TYR A 140 6.02 30.63 18.32
N GLU A 141 6.74 31.76 18.35
CA GLU A 141 7.04 32.56 17.17
C GLU A 141 8.47 32.26 16.71
N GLY A 142 8.62 32.07 15.40
CA GLY A 142 9.94 31.88 14.80
C GLY A 142 10.62 30.54 15.12
N ASP A 143 9.85 29.49 15.42
CA ASP A 143 10.43 28.15 15.56
C ASP A 143 11.16 27.76 14.27
N LEU A 144 12.42 27.33 14.40
CA LEU A 144 13.31 27.03 13.29
C LEU A 144 12.79 25.88 12.39
N TYR A 145 11.98 24.99 12.93
CA TYR A 145 11.50 23.79 12.22
C TYR A 145 10.01 23.89 11.83
N TYR A 146 9.19 24.55 12.62
CA TYR A 146 7.72 24.52 12.48
C TYR A 146 7.10 25.91 12.28
N GLY A 147 7.91 26.97 12.21
CA GLY A 147 7.41 28.34 12.10
C GLY A 147 6.58 28.77 13.31
N ASN A 148 5.62 29.67 13.08
CA ASN A 148 4.74 30.17 14.14
C ASN A 148 3.73 29.11 14.56
N GLN A 149 3.74 28.76 15.84
CA GLN A 149 2.84 27.78 16.43
C GLN A 149 1.79 28.45 17.31
N LYS A 150 0.52 28.19 17.06
CA LYS A 150 -0.59 28.66 17.89
C LYS A 150 -0.87 27.68 19.05
N PRO A 151 -1.45 28.16 20.17
CA PRO A 151 -1.98 27.27 21.20
C PRO A 151 -2.94 26.25 20.59
N ASN A 152 -2.82 24.99 20.97
CA ASN A 152 -3.69 23.93 20.50
C ASN A 152 -4.08 23.00 21.63
N LYS A 153 -5.37 22.69 21.72
CA LYS A 153 -5.91 21.65 22.60
C LYS A 153 -6.52 20.57 21.72
N SER A 154 -6.03 19.36 21.85
CA SER A 154 -6.62 18.21 21.17
C SER A 154 -6.77 17.05 22.13
N ASN A 155 -7.93 16.41 22.07
CA ASN A 155 -8.22 15.17 22.79
C ASN A 155 -8.50 14.09 21.76
N HIS A 156 -7.77 13.00 21.82
CA HIS A 156 -8.01 11.85 20.95
C HIS A 156 -7.67 10.55 21.70
N LYS A 157 -8.30 9.45 21.29
CA LYS A 157 -7.99 8.13 21.84
C LYS A 157 -6.82 7.52 21.09
N GLY A 158 -5.86 7.02 21.84
CA GLY A 158 -4.64 6.40 21.28
C GLY A 158 -3.65 7.42 20.72
N ARG A 159 -2.54 6.91 20.20
CA ARG A 159 -1.49 7.70 19.53
C ARG A 159 -1.67 7.63 18.03
N PHE A 160 -1.41 8.72 17.33
CA PHE A 160 -1.36 8.71 15.87
C PHE A 160 -0.35 7.69 15.37
N PRO A 161 -0.65 7.00 14.24
CA PRO A 161 0.28 6.06 13.64
C PRO A 161 1.53 6.78 13.13
N THR A 162 2.64 6.04 13.10
CA THR A 162 3.89 6.46 12.46
C THR A 162 4.05 5.76 11.12
N ASP A 163 5.03 6.17 10.35
CA ASP A 163 5.45 5.55 9.09
C ASP A 163 6.23 4.23 9.28
N PHE A 164 6.52 3.86 10.53
CA PHE A 164 7.07 2.55 10.87
C PHE A 164 5.95 1.59 11.27
N LEU A 165 5.69 0.58 10.44
CA LEU A 165 4.61 -0.37 10.67
C LEU A 165 4.93 -1.44 11.72
N GLY A 166 6.20 -1.74 11.93
CA GLY A 166 6.63 -2.76 12.90
C GLY A 166 7.40 -3.92 12.26
N LYS A 167 7.46 -5.03 13.01
CA LYS A 167 8.12 -6.26 12.60
C LYS A 167 7.07 -7.35 12.37
N PHE A 168 7.04 -7.87 11.15
CA PHE A 168 6.04 -8.85 10.71
C PHE A 168 6.72 -10.13 10.21
N LYS A 169 6.01 -11.24 10.33
CA LYS A 169 6.44 -12.48 9.70
C LYS A 169 6.27 -12.35 8.19
N ARG A 170 7.28 -12.79 7.44
CA ARG A 170 7.08 -13.07 6.03
C ARG A 170 6.25 -14.35 5.93
N ILE A 171 5.02 -14.22 5.46
CA ILE A 171 4.16 -15.37 5.25
C ILE A 171 4.58 -16.02 3.93
N LEU A 172 5.29 -17.14 4.02
CA LEU A 172 5.50 -18.01 2.86
C LEU A 172 4.24 -18.85 2.72
N GLN A 173 3.32 -18.42 1.89
CA GLN A 173 2.20 -19.26 1.53
C GLN A 173 2.71 -20.41 0.66
N LYS A 174 2.28 -21.63 1.00
CA LYS A 174 2.75 -22.87 0.36
C LYS A 174 2.50 -22.88 -1.16
N ASN A 175 1.52 -22.07 -1.61
CA ASN A 175 1.01 -22.05 -2.97
C ASN A 175 0.96 -20.64 -3.60
N SER A 176 1.62 -19.62 -3.02
CA SER A 176 1.64 -18.27 -3.57
C SER A 176 2.99 -17.60 -3.32
N PRO A 177 3.55 -16.88 -4.30
CA PRO A 177 4.77 -16.10 -4.11
C PRO A 177 4.56 -14.86 -3.22
N LYS A 178 3.31 -14.51 -2.89
CA LYS A 178 2.97 -13.37 -2.05
C LYS A 178 3.42 -13.58 -0.61
N SER A 179 4.02 -12.57 -0.01
CA SER A 179 4.67 -12.69 1.28
C SER A 179 4.41 -11.51 2.24
N VAL A 180 3.35 -10.74 1.99
CA VAL A 180 2.95 -9.62 2.85
C VAL A 180 2.02 -10.14 3.94
N ASP A 181 2.23 -9.69 5.17
CA ASP A 181 1.39 -10.03 6.32
C ASP A 181 0.00 -9.38 6.17
N ASP A 182 -1.06 -10.14 6.49
CA ASP A 182 -2.46 -9.69 6.36
C ASP A 182 -2.76 -8.45 7.19
N GLU A 183 -2.10 -8.29 8.34
CA GLU A 183 -2.27 -7.11 9.21
C GLU A 183 -1.76 -5.83 8.52
N ILE A 184 -0.69 -5.93 7.72
CA ILE A 184 -0.22 -4.80 6.91
C ILE A 184 -1.28 -4.45 5.87
N THR A 185 -1.79 -5.45 5.14
CA THR A 185 -2.84 -5.27 4.13
C THR A 185 -4.10 -4.65 4.73
N LYS A 186 -4.59 -5.19 5.86
CA LYS A 186 -5.76 -4.65 6.59
C LYS A 186 -5.54 -3.19 6.98
N LYS A 187 -4.38 -2.89 7.58
CA LYS A 187 -4.04 -1.53 8.02
C LYS A 187 -4.01 -0.55 6.83
N MET A 188 -3.43 -0.92 5.70
CA MET A 188 -3.35 -0.07 4.51
C MET A 188 -4.74 0.18 3.90
N ILE A 189 -5.56 -0.86 3.75
CA ILE A 189 -6.93 -0.74 3.23
C ILE A 189 -7.77 0.15 4.14
N LEU A 190 -7.75 -0.06 5.46
CA LEU A 190 -8.50 0.75 6.42
C LEU A 190 -8.06 2.22 6.41
N THR A 191 -6.76 2.47 6.28
CA THR A 191 -6.21 3.82 6.31
C THR A 191 -6.59 4.63 5.06
N TYR A 192 -6.61 4.01 3.88
CA TYR A 192 -6.72 4.74 2.61
C TYR A 192 -8.00 4.48 1.82
N SER A 193 -8.98 3.83 2.44
CA SER A 193 -10.29 3.63 1.82
C SER A 193 -11.43 3.63 2.85
N ASN A 194 -12.65 3.85 2.34
CA ASN A 194 -13.88 3.76 3.11
C ASN A 194 -14.68 2.51 2.72
N GLU A 195 -15.69 2.13 3.52
CA GLU A 195 -16.62 1.06 3.15
C GLU A 195 -17.25 1.35 1.78
N ASN A 196 -17.44 0.31 0.97
CA ASN A 196 -17.92 0.31 -0.41
C ASN A 196 -16.99 0.95 -1.45
N ASP A 197 -15.82 1.45 -1.09
CA ASP A 197 -14.82 1.88 -2.04
C ASP A 197 -14.36 0.71 -2.94
N LEU A 198 -13.95 1.04 -4.17
CA LEU A 198 -13.41 0.08 -5.13
C LEU A 198 -11.88 0.18 -5.14
N LEU A 199 -11.24 -0.97 -4.91
CA LEU A 199 -9.80 -1.14 -4.87
C LEU A 199 -9.31 -1.84 -6.13
N LEU A 200 -8.10 -1.48 -6.60
CA LEU A 200 -7.38 -2.18 -7.66
C LEU A 200 -6.07 -2.77 -7.12
N ASP A 201 -5.85 -4.05 -7.38
CA ASP A 201 -4.54 -4.70 -7.25
C ASP A 201 -4.07 -5.14 -8.64
N MET A 202 -2.99 -4.54 -9.11
CA MET A 202 -2.50 -4.72 -10.49
C MET A 202 -1.77 -6.04 -10.71
N THR A 203 -1.37 -6.71 -9.63
CA THR A 203 -0.61 -7.96 -9.63
C THR A 203 -1.03 -8.80 -8.43
N CYS A 204 -2.32 -9.18 -8.42
CA CYS A 204 -2.97 -9.71 -7.21
C CYS A 204 -2.42 -11.08 -6.79
N CYS A 205 -1.86 -11.85 -7.70
CA CYS A 205 -1.30 -13.18 -7.50
C CYS A 205 -2.35 -14.20 -7.01
N ASP A 206 -2.96 -13.97 -5.85
CA ASP A 206 -3.95 -14.84 -5.21
C ASP A 206 -5.20 -14.06 -4.77
N LYS A 207 -6.13 -14.76 -4.11
CA LYS A 207 -7.39 -14.15 -3.63
C LYS A 207 -7.26 -13.43 -2.28
N ASN A 208 -6.10 -13.46 -1.64
CA ASN A 208 -5.97 -13.02 -0.25
C ASN A 208 -6.34 -11.55 -0.03
N ASN A 209 -5.78 -10.63 -0.86
CA ASN A 209 -6.12 -9.21 -0.74
C ASN A 209 -7.60 -8.92 -1.02
N GLY A 210 -8.21 -9.66 -1.96
CA GLY A 210 -9.63 -9.57 -2.25
C GLY A 210 -10.49 -10.02 -1.07
N ASN A 211 -10.14 -11.14 -0.44
CA ASN A 211 -10.84 -11.65 0.75
C ASN A 211 -10.75 -10.64 1.90
N ILE A 212 -9.57 -10.05 2.13
CA ILE A 212 -9.39 -9.00 3.13
C ILE A 212 -10.23 -7.77 2.80
N ALA A 213 -10.27 -7.35 1.53
CA ALA A 213 -11.08 -6.21 1.12
C ALA A 213 -12.57 -6.46 1.36
N GLU A 214 -13.09 -7.66 1.08
CA GLU A 214 -14.47 -8.05 1.35
C GLU A 214 -14.77 -8.10 2.86
N GLU A 215 -13.89 -8.70 3.65
CA GLU A 215 -14.00 -8.70 5.12
C GLU A 215 -14.16 -7.28 5.67
N LEU A 216 -13.42 -6.35 5.09
CA LEU A 216 -13.45 -4.94 5.44
C LEU A 216 -14.57 -4.14 4.72
N LYS A 217 -15.47 -4.81 3.99
CA LYS A 217 -16.58 -4.22 3.23
C LYS A 217 -16.13 -3.27 2.10
N ARG A 218 -15.03 -3.60 1.43
CA ARG A 218 -14.57 -2.90 0.21
C ARG A 218 -14.82 -3.79 -1.00
N ASN A 219 -15.02 -3.15 -2.16
CA ASN A 219 -15.04 -3.85 -3.44
C ASN A 219 -13.61 -3.96 -3.98
N TYR A 220 -13.32 -5.00 -4.74
CA TYR A 220 -11.95 -5.28 -5.18
C TYR A 220 -11.91 -5.79 -6.61
N ILE A 221 -10.94 -5.31 -7.37
CA ILE A 221 -10.54 -5.88 -8.66
C ILE A 221 -9.06 -6.24 -8.57
N GLY A 222 -8.78 -7.54 -8.72
CA GLY A 222 -7.43 -8.07 -8.89
C GLY A 222 -7.15 -8.37 -10.35
N VAL A 223 -5.99 -7.97 -10.83
CA VAL A 223 -5.48 -8.34 -12.16
C VAL A 223 -4.23 -9.17 -11.98
N ASP A 224 -4.11 -10.27 -12.72
CA ASP A 224 -2.88 -11.06 -12.78
C ASP A 224 -2.69 -11.65 -14.18
N ILE A 225 -1.44 -11.89 -14.56
CA ILE A 225 -1.12 -12.49 -15.86
C ILE A 225 -1.46 -13.99 -15.91
N SER A 226 -1.62 -14.62 -14.76
CA SER A 226 -1.86 -16.05 -14.59
C SER A 226 -2.95 -16.30 -13.57
N ASP A 227 -3.69 -17.39 -13.72
CA ASP A 227 -4.65 -17.91 -12.75
C ASP A 227 -4.06 -18.98 -11.81
N GLU A 228 -2.76 -19.27 -11.95
CA GLU A 228 -2.06 -20.36 -11.24
C GLU A 228 -2.32 -20.35 -9.71
N TYR A 229 -2.45 -19.17 -9.13
CA TYR A 229 -2.63 -18.99 -7.67
C TYR A 229 -4.02 -18.45 -7.30
N LEU A 230 -4.93 -18.28 -8.25
CA LEU A 230 -6.31 -17.82 -8.03
C LEU A 230 -7.27 -18.97 -7.67
N ILE A 231 -6.79 -19.97 -6.94
CA ILE A 231 -7.54 -21.15 -6.54
C ILE A 231 -8.42 -20.88 -5.32
#